data_1ba1906cce2589d74bdf7758d454f859
#
_entry.id   1ba1906cce2589d74bdf7758d454f859
#
_cell.length_a   1.000
_cell.length_b   1.000
_cell.length_c   1.000
_cell.angle_alpha   90.00
_cell.angle_beta   90.00
_cell.angle_gamma   90.00
#
_symmetry.space_group_name_H-M   'P 1'
#
loop_
_entity.id
_entity.type
_entity.pdbx_description
1 polymer ?
#
loop_
_entity_poly.entity_id
_entity_poly.type
_entity_poly.pdbx_seq_one_letter_code
_entity_poly.pdbx_strand_id
1 'polypeptide(L)'
;MRRRRMGKKAVVVTMTAVALSSIGALPAFAEVAPIESVNLIKKVPTDGKTYSPATSFSFELTEGDAGTFKDEAVYAGISGGLTLDPNNSFDFTPGNEGVLAEYSKTGAILVDATKFTTPGIYHYQVKEVIPEAVADRYEGITYDDSVYDVYVYVENNSDYTGYIVSAVKATKDNGETKSDDLCSEMITMVYIS
;
A
#
# COMPACT_ATOMS: atom_id res chain seq x y z
N MET A 1 -2.96 -40.57 -91.86
CA MET A 1 -2.02 -40.19 -90.79
C MET A 1 -2.55 -38.94 -90.09
N ARG A 2 -3.05 -39.04 -88.92
CA ARG A 2 -3.62 -37.93 -88.14
C ARG A 2 -2.64 -37.55 -87.03
N ARG A 3 -1.99 -36.39 -87.11
CA ARG A 3 -1.08 -35.85 -86.09
C ARG A 3 -1.93 -35.17 -85.01
N ARG A 4 -1.91 -35.72 -83.76
CA ARG A 4 -2.47 -35.11 -82.57
C ARG A 4 -1.51 -34.00 -82.11
N ARG A 5 -2.05 -32.76 -82.04
CA ARG A 5 -1.39 -31.66 -81.37
C ARG A 5 -1.65 -31.81 -79.84
N MET A 6 -0.57 -31.95 -79.08
CA MET A 6 -0.63 -31.88 -77.62
C MET A 6 -0.63 -30.41 -77.22
N GLY A 7 -1.75 -30.00 -76.64
CA GLY A 7 -1.88 -28.67 -76.05
C GLY A 7 -1.09 -28.60 -74.74
N LYS A 8 -0.18 -27.66 -74.64
CA LYS A 8 0.51 -27.32 -73.37
C LYS A 8 -0.46 -26.59 -72.48
N LYS A 9 -0.86 -27.22 -71.35
CA LYS A 9 -1.62 -26.55 -70.27
C LYS A 9 -0.65 -25.71 -69.49
N ALA A 10 -0.79 -24.38 -69.58
CA ALA A 10 -0.11 -23.46 -68.70
C ALA A 10 -0.75 -23.54 -67.28
N VAL A 11 0.04 -23.93 -66.29
CA VAL A 11 -0.36 -23.85 -64.88
C VAL A 11 -0.04 -22.46 -64.43
N VAL A 12 -1.10 -21.66 -64.23
CA VAL A 12 -0.97 -20.35 -63.52
C VAL A 12 -0.93 -20.63 -62.05
N VAL A 13 0.24 -20.46 -61.43
CA VAL A 13 0.40 -20.47 -59.96
C VAL A 13 0.07 -19.08 -59.48
N THR A 14 -1.13 -18.92 -58.93
CA THR A 14 -1.54 -17.70 -58.23
C THR A 14 -0.90 -17.76 -56.84
N MET A 15 0.17 -17.02 -56.63
CA MET A 15 0.68 -16.78 -55.26
C MET A 15 -0.25 -15.81 -54.55
N THR A 16 -1.07 -16.36 -53.68
CA THR A 16 -1.82 -15.54 -52.69
C THR A 16 -0.86 -15.11 -51.61
N ALA A 17 -0.45 -13.85 -51.62
CA ALA A 17 0.28 -13.23 -50.54
C ALA A 17 -0.69 -13.13 -49.34
N VAL A 18 -0.55 -14.03 -48.37
CA VAL A 18 -1.14 -13.87 -47.07
C VAL A 18 -0.37 -12.79 -46.34
N ALA A 19 -0.94 -11.58 -46.30
CA ALA A 19 -0.47 -10.53 -45.41
C ALA A 19 -0.75 -10.98 -43.97
N LEU A 20 0.25 -11.46 -43.26
CA LEU A 20 0.23 -11.58 -41.81
C LEU A 20 0.28 -10.17 -41.20
N SER A 21 -0.85 -9.48 -41.13
CA SER A 21 -1.04 -8.28 -40.35
C SER A 21 -1.86 -8.63 -39.11
N SER A 22 -1.29 -9.39 -38.21
CA SER A 22 -1.69 -9.42 -36.80
C SER A 22 -0.41 -9.38 -35.97
N ILE A 23 0.22 -8.21 -35.94
CA ILE A 23 1.00 -7.83 -34.77
C ILE A 23 -0.08 -7.64 -33.72
N GLY A 24 -0.40 -8.71 -32.98
CA GLY A 24 -1.21 -8.60 -31.78
C GLY A 24 -0.56 -7.54 -30.92
N ALA A 25 -1.27 -6.47 -30.64
CA ALA A 25 -0.85 -5.52 -29.63
C ALA A 25 -0.52 -6.37 -28.38
N LEU A 26 0.75 -6.36 -27.98
CA LEU A 26 1.13 -6.93 -26.68
C LEU A 26 0.22 -6.24 -25.67
N PRO A 27 -0.39 -6.98 -24.72
CA PRO A 27 -1.15 -6.33 -23.69
C PRO A 27 -0.19 -5.30 -23.06
N ALA A 28 -0.56 -4.03 -23.13
CA ALA A 28 0.14 -3.00 -22.38
C ALA A 28 0.01 -3.44 -20.93
N PHE A 29 1.12 -3.81 -20.33
CA PHE A 29 1.15 -4.04 -18.88
C PHE A 29 0.68 -2.72 -18.27
N ALA A 30 -0.39 -2.78 -17.47
CA ALA A 30 -0.86 -1.59 -16.79
C ALA A 30 0.31 -1.07 -15.94
N GLU A 31 0.71 0.16 -16.20
CA GLU A 31 1.75 0.82 -15.41
C GLU A 31 1.23 0.91 -13.97
N VAL A 32 2.02 0.38 -13.03
CA VAL A 32 1.69 0.49 -11.62
C VAL A 32 1.90 1.94 -11.20
N ALA A 33 0.83 2.60 -10.77
CA ALA A 33 0.93 3.96 -10.26
C ALA A 33 1.77 3.95 -8.96
N PRO A 34 2.75 4.86 -8.82
CA PRO A 34 3.56 4.94 -7.62
C PRO A 34 2.71 5.39 -6.43
N ILE A 35 2.95 4.77 -5.27
CA ILE A 35 2.35 5.19 -4.00
C ILE A 35 3.20 6.30 -3.40
N GLU A 36 2.63 7.48 -3.23
CA GLU A 36 3.29 8.65 -2.63
C GLU A 36 2.88 8.86 -1.17
N SER A 37 1.76 8.30 -0.76
CA SER A 37 1.29 8.34 0.63
C SER A 37 0.34 7.19 0.94
N VAL A 38 0.22 6.85 2.22
CA VAL A 38 -0.80 5.93 2.73
C VAL A 38 -1.55 6.57 3.90
N ASN A 39 -2.83 6.25 4.05
CA ASN A 39 -3.63 6.78 5.13
C ASN A 39 -3.27 6.09 6.45
N LEU A 40 -3.12 6.90 7.50
CA LEU A 40 -3.05 6.47 8.89
C LEU A 40 -4.36 6.87 9.57
N ILE A 41 -5.15 5.88 10.05
CA ILE A 41 -6.46 6.13 10.61
C ILE A 41 -6.46 5.76 12.09
N LYS A 42 -6.78 6.73 12.95
CA LYS A 42 -7.11 6.49 14.35
C LYS A 42 -8.60 6.36 14.50
N LYS A 43 -9.04 5.25 15.10
CA LYS A 43 -10.43 4.98 15.44
C LYS A 43 -10.61 4.92 16.95
N VAL A 44 -11.69 5.50 17.44
CA VAL A 44 -12.09 5.46 18.83
C VAL A 44 -13.54 4.95 18.88
N PRO A 45 -13.75 3.63 19.03
CA PRO A 45 -15.07 3.07 19.24
C PRO A 45 -15.63 3.48 20.61
N THR A 46 -16.93 3.59 20.70
CA THR A 46 -17.66 3.94 21.92
C THR A 46 -18.86 3.01 22.12
N ASP A 47 -19.56 3.19 23.22
CA ASP A 47 -20.83 2.51 23.51
C ASP A 47 -22.03 3.04 22.69
N GLY A 48 -21.80 4.00 21.79
CA GLY A 48 -22.87 4.68 21.02
C GLY A 48 -23.70 5.64 21.83
N LYS A 49 -23.32 5.95 23.08
CA LYS A 49 -24.00 6.88 23.99
C LYS A 49 -23.08 7.97 24.52
N THR A 50 -21.79 7.83 24.23
CA THR A 50 -20.73 8.72 24.69
C THR A 50 -20.28 9.65 23.56
N TYR A 51 -20.10 10.93 23.86
CA TYR A 51 -19.51 11.88 22.91
C TYR A 51 -18.03 11.58 22.67
N SER A 52 -17.51 12.12 21.57
CA SER A 52 -16.07 12.09 21.29
C SER A 52 -15.27 12.55 22.51
N PRO A 53 -14.14 11.89 22.84
CA PRO A 53 -13.26 12.36 23.90
C PRO A 53 -12.63 13.71 23.53
N ALA A 54 -12.24 14.50 24.53
CA ALA A 54 -11.45 15.72 24.34
C ALA A 54 -9.96 15.38 24.50
N THR A 55 -9.38 14.73 23.50
CA THR A 55 -7.98 14.26 23.55
C THR A 55 -7.35 14.22 22.19
N SER A 56 -6.02 14.19 22.19
CA SER A 56 -5.20 14.05 20.98
C SER A 56 -4.39 12.78 21.06
N PHE A 57 -4.21 12.14 19.91
CA PHE A 57 -3.32 11.00 19.77
C PHE A 57 -2.14 11.36 18.88
N SER A 58 -1.00 10.77 19.15
CA SER A 58 0.20 10.89 18.31
C SER A 58 0.79 9.53 18.03
N PHE A 59 1.58 9.45 16.98
CA PHE A 59 2.17 8.22 16.51
C PHE A 59 3.66 8.39 16.32
N GLU A 60 4.39 7.30 16.46
CA GLU A 60 5.79 7.20 16.13
C GLU A 60 5.96 6.22 14.97
N LEU A 61 6.77 6.60 13.99
CA LEU A 61 7.18 5.78 12.88
C LEU A 61 8.68 5.61 12.93
N THR A 62 9.15 4.38 12.93
CA THR A 62 10.57 4.03 13.01
C THR A 62 10.95 3.04 11.91
N GLU A 63 12.24 3.02 11.57
CA GLU A 63 12.80 1.96 10.74
C GLU A 63 12.76 0.64 11.50
N GLY A 64 12.22 -0.40 10.84
CA GLY A 64 12.26 -1.77 11.33
C GLY A 64 13.52 -2.49 10.90
N ASP A 65 13.87 -3.57 11.59
CA ASP A 65 15.03 -4.39 11.29
C ASP A 65 14.82 -5.24 10.02
N ALA A 66 15.94 -5.65 9.40
CA ALA A 66 15.93 -6.64 8.35
C ALA A 66 15.49 -8.01 8.89
N GLY A 67 14.82 -8.79 8.04
CA GLY A 67 14.30 -10.08 8.46
C GLY A 67 13.64 -10.85 7.33
N THR A 68 12.52 -11.48 7.64
CA THR A 68 11.67 -12.21 6.68
C THR A 68 10.21 -11.87 6.90
N PHE A 69 9.46 -11.76 5.82
CA PHE A 69 8.01 -11.63 5.83
C PHE A 69 7.40 -12.55 4.78
N LYS A 70 6.56 -13.49 5.18
CA LYS A 70 5.97 -14.52 4.31
C LYS A 70 7.01 -15.28 3.48
N ASP A 71 8.11 -15.69 4.14
CA ASP A 71 9.25 -16.41 3.55
C ASP A 71 10.09 -15.58 2.55
N GLU A 72 9.81 -14.30 2.36
CA GLU A 72 10.61 -13.38 1.55
C GLU A 72 11.59 -12.59 2.42
N ALA A 73 12.77 -12.33 1.89
CA ALA A 73 13.77 -11.49 2.57
C ALA A 73 13.31 -10.03 2.61
N VAL A 74 13.48 -9.41 3.77
CA VAL A 74 13.09 -8.03 4.02
C VAL A 74 14.30 -7.22 4.43
N TYR A 75 14.50 -6.05 3.83
CA TYR A 75 15.52 -5.07 4.22
C TYR A 75 15.05 -4.25 5.43
N ALA A 76 16.01 -3.77 6.20
CA ALA A 76 15.72 -2.75 7.20
C ALA A 76 15.13 -1.49 6.55
N GLY A 77 14.31 -0.77 7.28
CA GLY A 77 13.79 0.53 6.85
C GLY A 77 14.91 1.52 6.54
N ILE A 78 14.64 2.42 5.62
CA ILE A 78 15.59 3.49 5.25
C ILE A 78 15.05 4.80 5.79
N SER A 79 15.92 5.55 6.46
CA SER A 79 15.54 6.83 7.06
C SER A 79 15.02 7.81 6.02
N GLY A 80 13.82 8.33 6.27
CA GLY A 80 13.10 9.22 5.37
C GLY A 80 12.40 8.53 4.19
N GLY A 81 12.47 7.19 4.04
CA GLY A 81 11.69 6.45 3.04
C GLY A 81 10.20 6.49 3.35
N LEU A 82 9.84 6.37 4.62
CA LEU A 82 8.52 6.71 5.15
C LEU A 82 8.66 7.81 6.22
N THR A 83 7.71 8.74 6.25
CA THR A 83 7.62 9.78 7.29
C THR A 83 6.15 10.07 7.62
N LEU A 84 5.86 10.39 8.87
CA LEU A 84 4.55 10.93 9.22
C LEU A 84 4.39 12.33 8.60
N ASP A 85 3.22 12.61 8.00
CA ASP A 85 2.94 13.97 7.54
C ASP A 85 2.93 14.92 8.75
N PRO A 86 3.73 16.00 8.74
CA PRO A 86 3.78 16.96 9.84
C PRO A 86 2.45 17.69 10.07
N ASN A 87 1.52 17.64 9.10
CA ASN A 87 0.18 18.23 9.22
C ASN A 87 -0.85 17.26 9.82
N ASN A 88 -0.44 16.03 10.19
CA ASN A 88 -1.35 15.10 10.84
C ASN A 88 -1.91 15.69 12.13
N SER A 89 -3.23 15.61 12.27
CA SER A 89 -3.95 15.97 13.50
C SER A 89 -4.94 14.85 13.82
N PHE A 90 -4.72 14.23 14.97
CA PHE A 90 -5.63 13.24 15.53
C PHE A 90 -6.32 13.80 16.78
N ASP A 91 -6.77 15.06 16.67
CA ASP A 91 -7.47 15.78 17.73
C ASP A 91 -8.94 15.42 17.72
N PHE A 92 -9.41 14.87 18.81
CA PHE A 92 -10.80 14.56 19.05
C PHE A 92 -11.41 15.62 19.97
N THR A 93 -12.58 16.13 19.60
CA THR A 93 -13.30 17.16 20.36
C THR A 93 -14.74 16.76 20.56
N PRO A 94 -15.30 16.93 21.77
CA PRO A 94 -16.71 16.64 22.02
C PRO A 94 -17.66 17.55 21.23
N GLY A 95 -18.77 17.01 20.78
CA GLY A 95 -19.97 17.80 20.54
C GLY A 95 -20.31 18.19 19.11
N ASN A 96 -19.41 18.14 18.14
CA ASN A 96 -19.71 18.60 16.78
C ASN A 96 -20.37 17.52 15.89
N GLU A 97 -20.17 16.26 16.19
CA GLU A 97 -20.64 15.12 15.38
C GLU A 97 -21.80 14.36 16.03
N GLY A 98 -22.25 14.83 17.21
CA GLY A 98 -23.23 14.10 18.01
C GLY A 98 -22.63 12.89 18.72
N VAL A 99 -23.47 11.92 19.04
CA VAL A 99 -23.06 10.66 19.67
C VAL A 99 -22.95 9.59 18.60
N LEU A 100 -21.76 9.05 18.42
CA LEU A 100 -21.45 8.02 17.41
C LEU A 100 -20.93 6.74 18.09
N ALA A 101 -21.13 5.60 17.45
CA ALA A 101 -20.55 4.33 17.89
C ALA A 101 -19.03 4.24 17.63
N GLU A 102 -18.50 5.07 16.72
CA GLU A 102 -17.07 5.18 16.42
C GLU A 102 -16.77 6.59 15.94
N TYR A 103 -15.71 7.16 16.46
CA TYR A 103 -15.10 8.38 15.94
C TYR A 103 -13.80 8.04 15.22
N SER A 104 -13.47 8.75 14.14
CA SER A 104 -12.24 8.51 13.40
C SER A 104 -11.54 9.80 12.97
N LYS A 105 -10.22 9.74 12.89
CA LYS A 105 -9.35 10.78 12.30
C LYS A 105 -8.39 10.13 11.34
N THR A 106 -8.16 10.79 10.23
CA THR A 106 -7.25 10.33 9.19
C THR A 106 -6.09 11.27 9.07
N GLY A 107 -4.90 10.74 9.13
CA GLY A 107 -3.64 11.38 8.77
C GLY A 107 -2.99 10.65 7.60
N ALA A 108 -1.75 10.99 7.29
CA ALA A 108 -0.98 10.36 6.22
C ALA A 108 0.42 9.95 6.69
N ILE A 109 0.92 8.88 6.09
CA ILE A 109 2.35 8.54 6.04
C ILE A 109 2.80 8.84 4.62
N LEU A 110 3.78 9.71 4.49
CA LEU A 110 4.37 10.11 3.22
C LEU A 110 5.42 9.09 2.80
N VAL A 111 5.52 8.83 1.50
CA VAL A 111 6.45 7.89 0.88
C VAL A 111 7.41 8.66 0.00
N ASP A 112 8.71 8.54 0.26
CA ASP A 112 9.76 9.09 -0.61
C ASP A 112 10.50 7.94 -1.32
N ALA A 113 10.03 7.60 -2.52
CA ALA A 113 10.62 6.54 -3.33
C ALA A 113 12.08 6.79 -3.69
N THR A 114 12.58 8.05 -3.65
CA THR A 114 13.96 8.41 -3.98
C THR A 114 14.96 7.94 -2.93
N LYS A 115 14.50 7.57 -1.75
CA LYS A 115 15.34 7.02 -0.67
C LYS A 115 15.74 5.57 -0.92
N PHE A 116 14.94 4.83 -1.67
CA PHE A 116 15.22 3.43 -1.95
C PHE A 116 16.22 3.30 -3.09
N THR A 117 17.27 2.51 -2.87
CA THR A 117 18.37 2.32 -3.83
C THR A 117 18.43 0.92 -4.43
N THR A 118 17.50 0.05 -4.02
CA THR A 118 17.42 -1.34 -4.46
C THR A 118 15.96 -1.78 -4.44
N PRO A 119 15.49 -2.56 -5.42
CA PRO A 119 14.17 -3.18 -5.36
C PRO A 119 14.12 -4.19 -4.20
N GLY A 120 12.95 -4.34 -3.59
CA GLY A 120 12.74 -5.29 -2.50
C GLY A 120 11.67 -4.85 -1.52
N ILE A 121 11.59 -5.53 -0.40
CA ILE A 121 10.64 -5.24 0.68
C ILE A 121 11.41 -4.58 1.81
N TYR A 122 10.92 -3.44 2.29
CA TYR A 122 11.51 -2.68 3.40
C TYR A 122 10.56 -2.64 4.59
N HIS A 123 11.12 -2.76 5.78
CA HIS A 123 10.38 -2.87 7.02
C HIS A 123 10.41 -1.57 7.83
N TYR A 124 9.24 -1.14 8.28
CA TYR A 124 9.04 -0.03 9.21
C TYR A 124 8.08 -0.45 10.31
N GLN A 125 8.04 0.32 11.38
CA GLN A 125 7.10 0.12 12.47
C GLN A 125 6.36 1.42 12.80
N VAL A 126 5.06 1.29 13.07
CA VAL A 126 4.21 2.38 13.53
C VAL A 126 3.57 1.97 14.84
N LYS A 127 3.60 2.85 15.81
CA LYS A 127 2.92 2.65 17.11
C LYS A 127 2.28 3.95 17.59
N GLU A 128 1.27 3.82 18.43
CA GLU A 128 0.71 4.95 19.17
C GLU A 128 1.64 5.38 20.29
N VAL A 129 1.80 6.68 20.46
CA VAL A 129 2.59 7.23 21.60
C VAL A 129 1.66 7.31 22.81
N ILE A 130 1.89 6.45 23.77
CA ILE A 130 1.14 6.42 25.03
C ILE A 130 1.80 7.38 26.03
N PRO A 131 1.05 8.34 26.60
CA PRO A 131 1.60 9.20 27.63
C PRO A 131 2.18 8.38 28.80
N GLU A 132 3.44 8.65 29.18
CA GLU A 132 4.13 7.91 30.25
C GLU A 132 3.43 8.12 31.61
N ALA A 133 3.15 9.38 31.97
CA ALA A 133 2.45 9.69 33.20
C ALA A 133 0.95 9.36 33.09
N VAL A 134 0.45 8.56 34.04
CA VAL A 134 -0.97 8.20 34.08
C VAL A 134 -1.88 9.43 34.18
N ALA A 135 -1.40 10.50 34.83
CA ALA A 135 -2.13 11.77 34.96
C ALA A 135 -2.34 12.49 33.62
N ASP A 136 -1.51 12.20 32.61
CA ASP A 136 -1.62 12.79 31.26
C ASP A 136 -2.50 11.96 30.33
N ARG A 137 -2.94 10.79 30.79
CA ARG A 137 -3.85 9.93 30.05
C ARG A 137 -5.29 10.40 30.22
N TYR A 138 -6.02 10.41 29.12
CA TYR A 138 -7.45 10.72 29.19
C TYR A 138 -8.20 9.58 29.91
N GLU A 139 -8.99 9.94 30.92
CA GLU A 139 -9.77 8.97 31.69
C GLU A 139 -10.79 8.25 30.81
N GLY A 140 -10.89 6.93 30.94
CA GLY A 140 -11.82 6.10 30.16
C GLY A 140 -11.32 5.73 28.75
N ILE A 141 -10.08 6.09 28.38
CA ILE A 141 -9.44 5.62 27.16
C ILE A 141 -8.36 4.59 27.50
N THR A 142 -8.40 3.46 26.80
CA THR A 142 -7.29 2.50 26.73
C THR A 142 -6.48 2.82 25.47
N TYR A 143 -5.22 3.08 25.55
CA TYR A 143 -4.34 3.34 24.40
C TYR A 143 -3.94 2.02 23.74
N ASP A 144 -3.71 2.03 22.42
CA ASP A 144 -3.25 0.86 21.69
C ASP A 144 -1.71 0.73 21.86
N ASP A 145 -1.28 -0.29 22.61
CA ASP A 145 0.13 -0.58 22.83
C ASP A 145 0.74 -1.49 21.74
N SER A 146 -0.03 -1.80 20.71
CA SER A 146 0.42 -2.65 19.61
C SER A 146 1.44 -1.95 18.73
N VAL A 147 2.36 -2.74 18.20
CA VAL A 147 3.26 -2.31 17.13
C VAL A 147 2.74 -2.85 15.80
N TYR A 148 2.62 -1.97 14.84
CA TYR A 148 2.23 -2.31 13.48
C TYR A 148 3.47 -2.37 12.60
N ASP A 149 3.75 -3.55 12.06
CA ASP A 149 4.80 -3.72 11.06
C ASP A 149 4.29 -3.27 9.69
N VAL A 150 5.07 -2.42 9.02
CA VAL A 150 4.75 -1.84 7.73
C VAL A 150 5.80 -2.29 6.72
N TYR A 151 5.35 -2.96 5.67
CA TYR A 151 6.20 -3.49 4.60
C TYR A 151 5.98 -2.70 3.33
N VAL A 152 7.05 -2.08 2.84
CA VAL A 152 7.08 -1.25 1.64
C VAL A 152 7.69 -2.04 0.49
N TYR A 153 6.91 -2.28 -0.55
CA TYR A 153 7.34 -2.99 -1.75
C TYR A 153 7.88 -2.00 -2.77
N VAL A 154 9.15 -2.12 -3.08
CA VAL A 154 9.87 -1.25 -4.00
C VAL A 154 10.21 -2.03 -5.26
N GLU A 155 9.87 -1.49 -6.41
CA GLU A 155 10.10 -2.08 -7.72
C GLU A 155 10.82 -1.09 -8.64
N ASN A 156 11.40 -1.59 -9.73
CA ASN A 156 11.87 -0.69 -10.77
C ASN A 156 10.67 0.02 -11.41
N ASN A 157 10.84 1.29 -11.75
CA ASN A 157 9.88 1.98 -12.60
C ASN A 157 9.87 1.40 -14.03
N SER A 158 8.90 1.79 -14.84
CA SER A 158 8.67 1.22 -16.17
C SER A 158 9.84 1.40 -17.16
N ASP A 159 10.65 2.43 -16.98
CA ASP A 159 11.82 2.75 -17.83
C ASP A 159 13.16 2.28 -17.23
N TYR A 160 13.13 1.63 -16.07
CA TYR A 160 14.31 1.13 -15.34
C TYR A 160 15.34 2.21 -14.97
N THR A 161 14.91 3.46 -14.86
CA THR A 161 15.78 4.59 -14.48
C THR A 161 15.73 4.92 -12.99
N GLY A 162 14.79 4.32 -12.26
CA GLY A 162 14.57 4.56 -10.84
C GLY A 162 13.65 3.52 -10.21
N TYR A 163 13.14 3.85 -9.04
CA TYR A 163 12.28 2.98 -8.25
C TYR A 163 10.94 3.63 -7.96
N ILE A 164 9.93 2.79 -7.80
CA ILE A 164 8.60 3.17 -7.32
C ILE A 164 8.23 2.32 -6.12
N VAL A 165 7.39 2.84 -5.26
CA VAL A 165 6.68 2.03 -4.26
C VAL A 165 5.41 1.53 -4.91
N SER A 166 5.30 0.22 -5.09
CA SER A 166 4.18 -0.44 -5.75
C SER A 166 3.11 -0.91 -4.78
N ALA A 167 3.49 -1.19 -3.52
CA ALA A 167 2.56 -1.56 -2.47
C ALA A 167 3.11 -1.19 -1.08
N VAL A 168 2.19 -0.92 -0.16
CA VAL A 168 2.49 -0.81 1.28
C VAL A 168 1.50 -1.71 2.01
N LYS A 169 2.00 -2.58 2.89
CA LYS A 169 1.18 -3.50 3.69
C LYS A 169 1.49 -3.31 5.15
N ALA A 170 0.44 -3.30 5.98
CA ALA A 170 0.60 -3.25 7.42
C ALA A 170 0.04 -4.53 8.06
N THR A 171 0.72 -5.01 9.09
CA THR A 171 0.28 -6.13 9.90
C THR A 171 0.43 -5.79 11.37
N LYS A 172 -0.44 -6.33 12.20
CA LYS A 172 -0.36 -6.20 13.65
C LYS A 172 0.31 -7.45 14.21
N ASP A 173 1.15 -7.28 15.23
CA ASP A 173 1.74 -8.38 16.00
C ASP A 173 2.43 -9.46 15.14
N ASN A 174 3.42 -9.07 14.32
CA ASN A 174 4.20 -9.96 13.45
C ASN A 174 3.38 -10.76 12.43
N GLY A 175 2.24 -10.25 12.00
CA GLY A 175 1.48 -10.85 10.90
C GLY A 175 0.43 -11.88 11.30
N GLU A 176 0.14 -12.04 12.59
CA GLU A 176 -0.90 -12.97 13.05
C GLU A 176 -2.33 -12.46 12.76
N THR A 177 -2.53 -11.19 12.52
CA THR A 177 -3.83 -10.66 12.16
C THR A 177 -3.97 -10.59 10.65
N LYS A 178 -4.68 -11.53 10.06
CA LYS A 178 -5.13 -11.46 8.67
C LYS A 178 -6.11 -10.31 8.51
N SER A 179 -5.63 -9.22 7.93
CA SER A 179 -6.50 -8.30 7.21
C SER A 179 -6.50 -8.78 5.75
N ASP A 180 -7.48 -9.59 5.39
CA ASP A 180 -7.64 -10.12 4.02
C ASP A 180 -8.07 -9.04 3.00
N ASP A 181 -8.24 -7.80 3.46
CA ASP A 181 -8.64 -6.64 2.65
C ASP A 181 -7.58 -5.54 2.74
N LEU A 182 -6.40 -5.82 2.23
CA LEU A 182 -5.38 -4.78 2.04
C LEU A 182 -5.51 -4.21 0.64
N CYS A 183 -6.45 -3.33 0.47
CA CYS A 183 -6.25 -2.19 -0.40
C CYS A 183 -5.01 -1.45 0.11
N SER A 184 -4.02 -1.31 -0.71
CA SER A 184 -2.65 -0.88 -0.46
C SER A 184 -2.48 0.55 0.09
N GLU A 185 -3.49 1.13 0.71
CA GLU A 185 -3.54 2.56 1.02
C GLU A 185 -3.94 2.91 2.45
N MET A 186 -4.08 1.93 3.38
CA MET A 186 -4.64 2.24 4.69
C MET A 186 -4.04 1.43 5.84
N ILE A 187 -3.45 2.12 6.80
CA ILE A 187 -3.12 1.57 8.12
C ILE A 187 -4.20 2.03 9.09
N THR A 188 -5.00 1.09 9.60
CA THR A 188 -6.06 1.40 10.54
C THR A 188 -5.65 0.94 11.93
N MET A 189 -5.50 1.88 12.85
CA MET A 189 -5.29 1.61 14.28
C MET A 189 -6.63 1.69 14.99
N VAL A 190 -7.12 0.53 15.43
CA VAL A 190 -8.40 0.39 16.12
C VAL A 190 -8.16 0.29 17.61
N TYR A 191 -8.86 1.13 18.34
CA TYR A 191 -8.95 1.08 19.78
C TYR A 191 -10.16 0.24 20.18
N ILE A 192 -10.01 -0.68 21.15
CA ILE A 192 -11.12 -1.44 21.75
C ILE A 192 -11.24 -1.00 23.21
N SER A 193 -12.38 -0.41 23.56
CA SER A 193 -12.77 -0.11 24.95
C SER A 193 -13.25 -1.36 25.65
#